data_5adb386447fae172514becc37c8cd796
#
_entry.id   5adb386447fae172514becc37c8cd796
#
_cell.length_a   1.000
_cell.length_b   1.000
_cell.length_c   1.000
_cell.angle_alpha   90.00
_cell.angle_beta   90.00
_cell.angle_gamma   90.00
#
_symmetry.space_group_name_H-M   'P 1'
#
loop_
_entity.id
_entity.type
_entity.pdbx_description
1 polymer ?
#
loop_
_entity_poly.entity_id
_entity_poly.type
_entity_poly.pdbx_seq_one_letter_code
_entity_poly.pdbx_strand_id
1 'polypeptide(L)'
;MMSDALLVSTRKGLFTVARKAKQWEITAVDFLGDNVTIALTDRRDGARYAALDHGHFGVKLHRSTGSGWEEIAVPAYPPKPEGYEEQDMWGRPINWSTTRVWALEAGGADEPGVIWCGTLPGGLFRSNDRGQSWDMIRSLWDHPKRKQWMGGGADLPGIHSICVDPRNSKRVWIAVSTGGIWFTEDGGASWSLRGEGMRAEYAPPEQTHDPIAQDVHCLAQCRAAPQRMWVQHHNGIFVSSDEGESFTEIAGVEPSTFGFPVVVHPREPDTAWFVPEIKDEKRIPRGGKLVVTRTRNGGKSFDVLTKGLPQSHAYDVVYRHALALDERGEQLVFGSTTGGLWVSEDQGDSWACVTHTLPPVYAVHFA
;
A
#
# COMPACT_ATOMS: atom_id res chain seq x y z
N MET A 1 18.83 -13.60 -7.18
CA MET A 1 18.49 -13.54 -8.63
C MET A 1 17.64 -12.28 -8.84
N MET A 2 17.68 -11.63 -10.02
CA MET A 2 16.72 -10.58 -10.36
C MET A 2 15.31 -11.18 -10.30
N SER A 3 14.34 -10.42 -9.82
CA SER A 3 12.94 -10.86 -9.96
C SER A 3 12.56 -10.72 -11.43
N ASP A 4 12.19 -11.83 -12.05
CA ASP A 4 11.88 -11.87 -13.48
C ASP A 4 10.37 -11.92 -13.76
N ALA A 5 9.55 -11.69 -12.74
CA ALA A 5 8.09 -11.71 -12.85
C ALA A 5 7.42 -10.67 -11.95
N LEU A 6 6.29 -10.14 -12.42
CA LEU A 6 5.43 -9.18 -11.75
C LEU A 6 4.00 -9.69 -11.73
N LEU A 7 3.29 -9.42 -10.67
CA LEU A 7 1.84 -9.48 -10.60
C LEU A 7 1.29 -8.05 -10.68
N VAL A 8 0.41 -7.81 -11.64
CA VAL A 8 -0.20 -6.50 -11.88
C VAL A 8 -1.71 -6.61 -11.69
N SER A 9 -2.18 -6.10 -10.57
CA SER A 9 -3.60 -6.08 -10.19
C SER A 9 -4.31 -4.93 -10.89
N THR A 10 -5.35 -5.24 -11.63
CA THR A 10 -6.07 -4.25 -12.44
C THR A 10 -7.58 -4.35 -12.26
N ARG A 11 -8.30 -3.37 -12.80
CA ARG A 11 -9.76 -3.38 -12.82
C ARG A 11 -10.37 -4.54 -13.63
N LYS A 12 -9.58 -5.27 -14.45
CA LYS A 12 -10.07 -6.29 -15.38
C LYS A 12 -9.20 -7.56 -15.41
N GLY A 13 -8.55 -7.88 -14.31
CA GLY A 13 -7.78 -9.10 -14.17
C GLY A 13 -6.47 -8.92 -13.43
N LEU A 14 -5.83 -10.03 -13.14
CA LEU A 14 -4.48 -10.13 -12.62
C LEU A 14 -3.55 -10.50 -13.78
N PHE A 15 -2.65 -9.61 -14.15
CA PHE A 15 -1.70 -9.83 -15.22
C PHE A 15 -0.37 -10.32 -14.65
N THR A 16 0.12 -11.43 -15.17
CA THR A 16 1.52 -11.84 -14.94
C THR A 16 2.36 -11.26 -16.07
N VAL A 17 3.33 -10.43 -15.69
CA VAL A 17 4.30 -9.86 -16.62
C VAL A 17 5.66 -10.44 -16.29
N ALA A 18 6.30 -11.09 -17.25
CA ALA A 18 7.58 -11.73 -17.03
C ALA A 18 8.64 -11.23 -17.99
N ARG A 19 9.90 -11.28 -17.54
CA ARG A 19 11.04 -10.95 -18.36
C ARG A 19 11.39 -12.12 -19.28
N LYS A 20 11.31 -11.88 -20.59
CA LYS A 20 11.78 -12.82 -21.62
C LYS A 20 12.95 -12.22 -22.34
N ALA A 21 14.11 -12.85 -22.22
CA ALA A 21 15.39 -12.33 -22.72
C ALA A 21 15.70 -10.93 -22.14
N LYS A 22 15.41 -9.85 -22.87
CA LYS A 22 15.66 -8.47 -22.44
C LYS A 22 14.39 -7.61 -22.39
N GLN A 23 13.22 -8.21 -22.55
CA GLN A 23 11.95 -7.48 -22.62
C GLN A 23 10.97 -8.02 -21.58
N TRP A 24 10.16 -7.12 -21.05
CA TRP A 24 9.05 -7.46 -20.17
C TRP A 24 7.78 -7.65 -21.01
N GLU A 25 7.12 -8.79 -20.86
CA GLU A 25 5.95 -9.16 -21.65
C GLU A 25 4.84 -9.70 -20.74
N ILE A 26 3.59 -9.45 -21.10
CA ILE A 26 2.44 -10.09 -20.49
C ILE A 26 2.46 -11.56 -20.86
N THR A 27 2.56 -12.46 -19.89
CA THR A 27 2.67 -13.91 -20.11
C THR A 27 1.44 -14.69 -19.71
N ALA A 28 0.62 -14.14 -18.80
CA ALA A 28 -0.63 -14.74 -18.37
C ALA A 28 -1.61 -13.66 -17.89
N VAL A 29 -2.89 -14.01 -17.90
CA VAL A 29 -3.98 -13.22 -17.33
C VAL A 29 -4.88 -14.17 -16.56
N ASP A 30 -5.01 -13.95 -15.26
CA ASP A 30 -5.97 -14.64 -14.40
C ASP A 30 -7.13 -13.69 -14.07
N PHE A 31 -8.29 -14.23 -13.72
CA PHE A 31 -9.49 -13.46 -13.35
C PHE A 31 -9.89 -12.41 -14.39
N LEU A 32 -9.81 -12.79 -15.68
CA LEU A 32 -10.09 -11.86 -16.79
C LEU A 32 -11.53 -11.32 -16.71
N GLY A 33 -11.64 -10.01 -16.64
CA GLY A 33 -12.91 -9.29 -16.50
C GLY A 33 -13.21 -8.87 -15.06
N ASP A 34 -12.60 -9.51 -14.07
CA ASP A 34 -12.82 -9.23 -12.65
C ASP A 34 -11.93 -8.08 -12.13
N ASN A 35 -12.43 -7.40 -11.13
CA ASN A 35 -11.70 -6.34 -10.44
C ASN A 35 -10.77 -6.93 -9.38
N VAL A 36 -9.47 -6.98 -9.65
CA VAL A 36 -8.43 -7.45 -8.72
C VAL A 36 -7.87 -6.25 -7.97
N THR A 37 -8.12 -6.17 -6.66
CA THR A 37 -7.75 -5.00 -5.85
C THR A 37 -6.30 -5.03 -5.39
N ILE A 38 -5.78 -6.21 -5.05
CA ILE A 38 -4.40 -6.42 -4.61
C ILE A 38 -3.99 -7.87 -4.82
N ALA A 39 -2.71 -8.11 -5.06
CA ALA A 39 -2.10 -9.44 -5.03
C ALA A 39 -0.84 -9.44 -4.16
N LEU A 40 -0.50 -10.61 -3.62
CA LEU A 40 0.69 -10.84 -2.81
C LEU A 40 1.37 -12.13 -3.26
N THR A 41 2.69 -12.14 -3.29
CA THR A 41 3.50 -13.37 -3.33
C THR A 41 4.15 -13.57 -1.97
N ASP A 42 3.80 -14.63 -1.27
CA ASP A 42 4.50 -15.03 -0.06
C ASP A 42 5.83 -15.68 -0.43
N ARG A 43 6.90 -14.95 -0.25
CA ARG A 43 8.24 -15.39 -0.66
C ARG A 43 8.82 -16.51 0.20
N ARG A 44 8.18 -16.83 1.34
CA ARG A 44 8.60 -17.91 2.24
C ARG A 44 8.32 -19.30 1.64
N ASP A 45 7.23 -19.41 0.84
CA ASP A 45 6.81 -20.68 0.25
C ASP A 45 6.35 -20.55 -1.23
N GLY A 46 6.35 -19.34 -1.79
CA GLY A 46 5.93 -19.06 -3.17
C GLY A 46 4.42 -19.04 -3.39
N ALA A 47 3.62 -19.13 -2.33
CA ALA A 47 2.16 -19.01 -2.44
C ALA A 47 1.77 -17.59 -2.90
N ARG A 48 0.82 -17.51 -3.82
CA ARG A 48 0.28 -16.26 -4.32
C ARG A 48 -1.15 -16.07 -3.85
N TYR A 49 -1.50 -14.83 -3.55
CA TYR A 49 -2.84 -14.44 -3.12
C TYR A 49 -3.37 -13.34 -4.04
N ALA A 50 -4.68 -13.35 -4.32
CA ALA A 50 -5.35 -12.32 -5.09
C ALA A 50 -6.71 -12.01 -4.45
N ALA A 51 -6.95 -10.73 -4.18
CA ALA A 51 -8.23 -10.25 -3.67
C ALA A 51 -9.02 -9.56 -4.79
N LEU A 52 -10.30 -9.93 -4.91
CA LEU A 52 -11.20 -9.47 -5.94
C LEU A 52 -12.38 -8.73 -5.31
N ASP A 53 -12.81 -7.66 -5.96
CA ASP A 53 -14.01 -6.89 -5.61
C ASP A 53 -15.04 -7.06 -6.72
N HIS A 54 -16.04 -7.90 -6.49
CA HIS A 54 -17.13 -8.19 -7.41
C HIS A 54 -18.36 -7.28 -7.20
N GLY A 55 -18.17 -6.14 -6.51
CA GLY A 55 -19.25 -5.21 -6.21
C GLY A 55 -20.34 -5.87 -5.36
N HIS A 56 -21.59 -5.89 -5.83
CA HIS A 56 -22.69 -6.45 -5.07
C HIS A 56 -22.62 -7.99 -4.86
N PHE A 57 -21.76 -8.69 -5.59
CA PHE A 57 -21.48 -10.10 -5.34
C PHE A 57 -20.44 -10.34 -4.23
N GLY A 58 -19.94 -9.27 -3.64
CA GLY A 58 -19.02 -9.30 -2.52
C GLY A 58 -17.55 -9.42 -2.90
N VAL A 59 -16.73 -9.55 -1.89
CA VAL A 59 -15.28 -9.73 -2.01
C VAL A 59 -14.96 -11.20 -2.11
N LYS A 60 -13.95 -11.54 -2.92
CA LYS A 60 -13.40 -12.88 -3.03
C LYS A 60 -11.91 -12.86 -2.76
N LEU A 61 -11.40 -13.90 -2.16
CA LEU A 61 -9.98 -14.08 -1.94
C LEU A 61 -9.56 -15.45 -2.51
N HIS A 62 -8.46 -15.45 -3.25
CA HIS A 62 -7.94 -16.65 -3.90
C HIS A 62 -6.47 -16.86 -3.52
N ARG A 63 -6.07 -18.13 -3.51
CA ARG A 63 -4.68 -18.55 -3.31
C ARG A 63 -4.25 -19.47 -4.44
N SER A 64 -2.97 -19.38 -4.81
CA SER A 64 -2.31 -20.32 -5.73
C SER A 64 -1.00 -20.81 -5.13
N THR A 65 -0.78 -22.12 -5.14
CA THR A 65 0.46 -22.77 -4.69
C THR A 65 1.20 -23.45 -5.85
N GLY A 66 0.82 -23.16 -7.09
CA GLY A 66 1.40 -23.77 -8.29
C GLY A 66 0.52 -23.56 -9.51
N SER A 67 -0.25 -24.57 -9.92
CA SER A 67 -1.14 -24.50 -11.06
C SER A 67 -2.56 -24.14 -10.64
N GLY A 68 -3.02 -22.96 -11.06
CA GLY A 68 -4.39 -22.51 -10.83
C GLY A 68 -4.62 -21.78 -9.50
N TRP A 69 -5.84 -21.29 -9.34
CA TRP A 69 -6.30 -20.53 -8.19
C TRP A 69 -7.43 -21.26 -7.50
N GLU A 70 -7.40 -21.33 -6.18
CA GLU A 70 -8.49 -21.81 -5.33
C GLU A 70 -9.10 -20.64 -4.57
N GLU A 71 -10.42 -20.60 -4.45
CA GLU A 71 -11.10 -19.64 -3.59
C GLU A 71 -10.89 -20.05 -2.12
N ILE A 72 -10.50 -19.11 -1.28
CA ILE A 72 -10.26 -19.28 0.15
C ILE A 72 -11.18 -18.36 0.95
N ALA A 73 -11.17 -18.50 2.28
CA ALA A 73 -11.98 -17.67 3.15
C ALA A 73 -11.68 -16.18 3.00
N VAL A 74 -12.71 -15.37 3.04
CA VAL A 74 -12.60 -13.92 3.10
C VAL A 74 -12.68 -13.47 4.56
N PRO A 75 -11.86 -12.51 5.02
CA PRO A 75 -11.99 -11.93 6.35
C PRO A 75 -13.41 -11.47 6.63
N ALA A 76 -14.02 -11.93 7.71
CA ALA A 76 -15.39 -11.64 8.07
C ALA A 76 -15.48 -10.88 9.40
N TYR A 77 -16.26 -9.81 9.40
CA TYR A 77 -16.54 -9.04 10.62
C TYR A 77 -17.49 -9.81 11.55
N PRO A 78 -17.38 -9.60 12.86
CA PRO A 78 -18.35 -10.14 13.80
C PRO A 78 -19.73 -9.53 13.56
N PRO A 79 -20.80 -10.20 14.00
CA PRO A 79 -22.13 -9.61 13.99
C PRO A 79 -22.13 -8.27 14.75
N LYS A 80 -22.78 -7.27 14.17
CA LYS A 80 -22.94 -5.97 14.84
C LYS A 80 -23.83 -6.15 16.06
N PRO A 81 -23.45 -5.62 17.24
CA PRO A 81 -24.29 -5.72 18.43
C PRO A 81 -25.69 -5.13 18.19
N GLU A 82 -26.71 -5.73 18.78
CA GLU A 82 -28.07 -5.23 18.67
C GLU A 82 -28.18 -3.79 19.19
N GLY A 83 -28.80 -2.91 18.42
CA GLY A 83 -28.93 -1.48 18.74
C GLY A 83 -27.67 -0.65 18.60
N TYR A 84 -26.54 -1.25 18.17
CA TYR A 84 -25.32 -0.47 17.92
C TYR A 84 -25.36 0.17 16.54
N GLU A 85 -25.30 1.50 16.52
CA GLU A 85 -25.21 2.29 15.30
C GLU A 85 -23.81 2.89 15.16
N GLU A 86 -23.26 2.81 13.97
CA GLU A 86 -22.01 3.46 13.58
C GLU A 86 -22.23 4.11 12.22
N GLN A 87 -21.82 5.35 12.09
CA GLN A 87 -22.03 6.14 10.88
C GLN A 87 -20.69 6.65 10.35
N ASP A 88 -20.60 6.79 9.04
CA ASP A 88 -19.48 7.47 8.39
C ASP A 88 -19.58 9.00 8.57
N MET A 89 -18.60 9.73 8.06
CA MET A 89 -18.55 11.20 8.14
C MET A 89 -19.74 11.91 7.44
N TRP A 90 -20.49 11.17 6.62
CA TRP A 90 -21.67 11.67 5.91
C TRP A 90 -22.99 11.27 6.59
N GLY A 91 -22.93 10.63 7.77
CA GLY A 91 -24.09 10.13 8.49
C GLY A 91 -24.70 8.84 7.93
N ARG A 92 -24.01 8.15 7.04
CA ARG A 92 -24.48 6.88 6.46
C ARG A 92 -24.08 5.71 7.36
N PRO A 93 -24.96 4.71 7.56
CA PRO A 93 -24.65 3.54 8.38
C PRO A 93 -23.42 2.79 7.85
N ILE A 94 -22.45 2.50 8.71
CA ILE A 94 -21.32 1.62 8.40
C ILE A 94 -21.74 0.18 8.63
N ASN A 95 -21.75 -0.64 7.58
CA ASN A 95 -21.98 -2.06 7.69
C ASN A 95 -20.67 -2.78 8.10
N TRP A 96 -20.76 -3.70 9.05
CA TRP A 96 -19.64 -4.55 9.44
C TRP A 96 -19.50 -5.73 8.47
N SER A 97 -19.04 -5.43 7.29
CA SER A 97 -18.79 -6.43 6.25
C SER A 97 -17.59 -5.99 5.41
N THR A 98 -16.77 -6.95 4.99
CA THR A 98 -15.63 -6.66 4.13
C THR A 98 -16.12 -6.18 2.78
N THR A 99 -15.85 -4.91 2.47
CA THR A 99 -16.18 -4.31 1.17
C THR A 99 -14.99 -4.29 0.23
N ARG A 100 -13.78 -4.37 0.78
CA ARG A 100 -12.53 -4.48 0.02
C ARG A 100 -11.42 -5.03 0.90
N VAL A 101 -10.59 -5.91 0.34
CA VAL A 101 -9.24 -6.18 0.86
C VAL A 101 -8.33 -5.10 0.28
N TRP A 102 -7.68 -4.34 1.16
CA TRP A 102 -6.85 -3.21 0.74
C TRP A 102 -5.37 -3.39 1.03
N ALA A 103 -5.02 -4.27 1.97
CA ALA A 103 -3.65 -4.70 2.22
C ALA A 103 -3.57 -6.20 2.43
N LEU A 104 -2.53 -6.82 1.90
CA LEU A 104 -2.10 -8.18 2.19
C LEU A 104 -0.60 -8.16 2.46
N GLU A 105 -0.17 -8.73 3.57
CA GLU A 105 1.25 -8.80 3.95
C GLU A 105 1.56 -10.15 4.60
N ALA A 106 2.70 -10.71 4.23
CA ALA A 106 3.20 -11.94 4.84
C ALA A 106 3.70 -11.68 6.28
N GLY A 107 3.49 -12.61 7.19
CA GLY A 107 4.08 -12.59 8.52
C GLY A 107 5.61 -12.70 8.49
N GLY A 108 6.25 -12.66 9.65
CA GLY A 108 7.70 -12.81 9.75
C GLY A 108 8.22 -14.16 9.25
N ALA A 109 9.54 -14.26 9.05
CA ALA A 109 10.19 -15.47 8.56
C ALA A 109 10.02 -16.67 9.52
N ASP A 110 9.81 -16.40 10.81
CA ASP A 110 9.55 -17.36 11.88
C ASP A 110 8.08 -17.79 12.00
N GLU A 111 7.18 -17.20 11.21
CA GLU A 111 5.74 -17.46 11.25
C GLU A 111 5.23 -18.01 9.89
N PRO A 112 5.62 -19.22 9.49
CA PRO A 112 5.22 -19.79 8.19
C PRO A 112 3.68 -19.92 8.10
N GLY A 113 3.10 -19.43 6.99
CA GLY A 113 1.65 -19.47 6.75
C GLY A 113 0.86 -18.33 7.38
N VAL A 114 1.49 -17.45 8.14
CA VAL A 114 0.84 -16.23 8.66
C VAL A 114 0.69 -15.21 7.54
N ILE A 115 -0.53 -14.70 7.36
CA ILE A 115 -0.85 -13.60 6.47
C ILE A 115 -1.66 -12.56 7.25
N TRP A 116 -1.30 -11.30 7.07
CA TRP A 116 -2.05 -10.16 7.57
C TRP A 116 -2.92 -9.57 6.46
N CYS A 117 -4.11 -9.12 6.81
CA CYS A 117 -5.07 -8.54 5.87
C CYS A 117 -5.70 -7.28 6.44
N GLY A 118 -5.52 -6.17 5.75
CA GLY A 118 -6.20 -4.89 6.01
C GLY A 118 -7.39 -4.71 5.07
N THR A 119 -8.52 -4.24 5.62
CA THR A 119 -9.78 -4.14 4.87
C THR A 119 -10.44 -2.77 4.96
N LEU A 120 -11.45 -2.57 4.14
CA LEU A 120 -12.53 -1.60 4.31
C LEU A 120 -13.79 -2.33 4.81
N PRO A 121 -14.49 -1.76 5.81
CA PRO A 121 -14.12 -0.69 6.73
C PRO A 121 -12.97 -1.14 7.64
N GLY A 122 -12.10 -0.30 8.12
CA GLY A 122 -10.84 -0.48 8.84
C GLY A 122 -10.64 -1.70 9.75
N GLY A 123 -10.84 -2.91 9.24
CA GLY A 123 -10.56 -4.17 9.94
C GLY A 123 -9.15 -4.66 9.66
N LEU A 124 -8.48 -5.13 10.71
CA LEU A 124 -7.23 -5.88 10.61
C LEU A 124 -7.51 -7.34 10.96
N PHE A 125 -7.06 -8.23 10.08
CA PHE A 125 -7.23 -9.67 10.26
C PHE A 125 -5.89 -10.39 10.13
N ARG A 126 -5.78 -11.52 10.80
CA ARG A 126 -4.61 -12.40 10.74
C ARG A 126 -5.08 -13.83 10.45
N SER A 127 -4.46 -14.44 9.46
CA SER A 127 -4.55 -15.88 9.21
C SER A 127 -3.30 -16.57 9.72
N ASN A 128 -3.45 -17.75 10.31
CA ASN A 128 -2.35 -18.62 10.74
C ASN A 128 -2.19 -19.86 9.85
N ASP A 129 -3.02 -19.98 8.82
CA ASP A 129 -3.22 -21.20 8.01
C ASP A 129 -3.25 -20.90 6.51
N ARG A 130 -2.48 -19.92 6.06
CA ARG A 130 -2.40 -19.51 4.64
C ARG A 130 -3.72 -19.02 4.06
N GLY A 131 -4.54 -18.32 4.87
CA GLY A 131 -5.80 -17.73 4.43
C GLY A 131 -7.00 -18.68 4.45
N GLN A 132 -6.86 -19.91 5.00
CA GLN A 132 -8.00 -20.82 5.14
C GLN A 132 -9.02 -20.29 6.16
N SER A 133 -8.54 -19.62 7.20
CA SER A 133 -9.35 -18.92 8.19
C SER A 133 -8.73 -17.59 8.58
N TRP A 134 -9.54 -16.69 9.14
CA TRP A 134 -9.14 -15.34 9.52
C TRP A 134 -9.67 -14.97 10.88
N ASP A 135 -8.78 -14.54 11.75
CA ASP A 135 -9.11 -13.96 13.05
C ASP A 135 -9.05 -12.43 12.97
N MET A 136 -10.12 -11.77 13.40
CA MET A 136 -10.10 -10.30 13.55
C MET A 136 -9.23 -9.92 14.74
N ILE A 137 -8.39 -8.92 14.57
CA ILE A 137 -7.60 -8.32 15.67
C ILE A 137 -8.52 -7.43 16.51
N ARG A 138 -9.19 -8.06 17.49
CA ARG A 138 -10.21 -7.42 18.33
C ARG A 138 -9.66 -6.30 19.18
N SER A 139 -8.43 -6.39 19.67
CA SER A 139 -7.74 -5.35 20.44
C SER A 139 -7.67 -4.01 19.69
N LEU A 140 -7.52 -4.05 18.36
CA LEU A 140 -7.55 -2.87 17.51
C LEU A 140 -8.99 -2.47 17.14
N TRP A 141 -9.83 -3.46 16.74
CA TRP A 141 -11.20 -3.20 16.32
C TRP A 141 -12.04 -2.58 17.43
N ASP A 142 -11.87 -3.05 18.68
CA ASP A 142 -12.58 -2.55 19.86
C ASP A 142 -11.87 -1.36 20.54
N HIS A 143 -10.74 -0.90 19.98
CA HIS A 143 -10.00 0.23 20.56
C HIS A 143 -10.84 1.51 20.53
N PRO A 144 -10.95 2.26 21.65
CA PRO A 144 -11.85 3.44 21.73
C PRO A 144 -11.57 4.51 20.66
N LYS A 145 -10.30 4.74 20.32
CA LYS A 145 -9.91 5.73 19.30
C LYS A 145 -10.25 5.29 17.87
N ARG A 146 -10.54 4.01 17.60
CA ARG A 146 -10.93 3.55 16.26
C ARG A 146 -12.15 4.31 15.73
N LYS A 147 -13.07 4.71 16.60
CA LYS A 147 -14.27 5.49 16.23
C LYS A 147 -13.96 6.87 15.65
N GLN A 148 -12.71 7.33 15.76
CA GLN A 148 -12.26 8.59 15.20
C GLN A 148 -11.68 8.42 13.80
N TRP A 149 -11.54 7.18 13.31
CA TRP A 149 -11.06 6.92 11.96
C TRP A 149 -12.07 7.38 10.93
N MET A 150 -11.59 7.98 9.86
CA MET A 150 -12.41 8.47 8.75
C MET A 150 -11.93 7.90 7.41
N GLY A 151 -12.75 8.04 6.39
CA GLY A 151 -12.36 7.73 5.03
C GLY A 151 -11.33 8.73 4.49
N GLY A 152 -10.29 8.22 3.84
CA GLY A 152 -9.31 8.99 3.10
C GLY A 152 -9.03 8.27 1.78
N GLY A 153 -9.45 8.83 0.65
CA GLY A 153 -9.40 8.15 -0.64
C GLY A 153 -10.47 7.05 -0.84
N ALA A 154 -11.25 6.75 0.18
CA ALA A 154 -12.48 5.95 0.15
C ALA A 154 -13.46 6.54 1.16
N ASP A 155 -14.76 6.23 1.02
CA ASP A 155 -15.79 6.74 1.93
C ASP A 155 -15.66 6.21 3.37
N LEU A 156 -15.06 5.04 3.52
CA LEU A 156 -14.84 4.36 4.79
C LEU A 156 -13.35 4.35 5.15
N PRO A 157 -12.99 4.35 6.44
CA PRO A 157 -11.61 4.14 6.84
C PRO A 157 -11.12 2.79 6.37
N GLY A 158 -9.85 2.68 6.02
CA GLY A 158 -9.26 1.44 5.56
C GLY A 158 -7.82 1.27 6.00
N ILE A 159 -7.45 0.04 6.31
CA ILE A 159 -6.06 -0.33 6.58
C ILE A 159 -5.41 -0.71 5.25
N HIS A 160 -4.44 0.09 4.81
CA HIS A 160 -3.82 -0.05 3.49
C HIS A 160 -2.31 -0.32 3.54
N SER A 161 -1.63 -0.06 4.65
CA SER A 161 -0.22 -0.41 4.81
C SER A 161 -0.05 -1.30 6.04
N ILE A 162 0.76 -2.35 5.89
CA ILE A 162 1.13 -3.27 6.96
C ILE A 162 2.64 -3.49 6.82
N CYS A 163 3.39 -3.21 7.88
CA CYS A 163 4.84 -3.41 7.93
C CYS A 163 5.17 -4.36 9.08
N VAL A 164 5.66 -5.55 8.77
CA VAL A 164 6.11 -6.54 9.76
C VAL A 164 7.61 -6.36 9.97
N ASP A 165 8.05 -6.19 11.22
CA ASP A 165 9.48 -6.05 11.55
C ASP A 165 10.23 -7.34 11.17
N PRO A 166 11.20 -7.28 10.28
CA PRO A 166 11.96 -8.48 9.86
C PRO A 166 12.78 -9.12 10.99
N ARG A 167 12.97 -8.43 12.11
CA ARG A 167 13.71 -8.90 13.29
C ARG A 167 12.81 -9.57 14.32
N ASN A 168 11.50 -9.24 14.31
CA ASN A 168 10.53 -9.73 15.30
C ASN A 168 9.11 -9.63 14.72
N SER A 169 8.55 -10.75 14.31
CA SER A 169 7.23 -10.86 13.68
C SER A 169 6.06 -10.35 14.55
N LYS A 170 6.25 -10.22 15.86
CA LYS A 170 5.24 -9.64 16.76
C LYS A 170 5.15 -8.11 16.66
N ARG A 171 6.15 -7.48 16.04
CA ARG A 171 6.19 -6.03 15.87
C ARG A 171 5.62 -5.68 14.50
N VAL A 172 4.47 -5.01 14.51
CA VAL A 172 3.74 -4.67 13.27
C VAL A 172 3.25 -3.23 13.35
N TRP A 173 3.50 -2.49 12.28
CA TRP A 173 2.92 -1.18 12.04
C TRP A 173 1.84 -1.28 10.99
N ILE A 174 0.78 -0.55 11.18
CA ILE A 174 -0.25 -0.36 10.16
C ILE A 174 -0.51 1.13 9.93
N ALA A 175 -0.96 1.47 8.72
CA ALA A 175 -1.46 2.80 8.44
C ALA A 175 -2.92 2.72 7.98
N VAL A 176 -3.69 3.67 8.49
CA VAL A 176 -5.12 3.82 8.23
C VAL A 176 -5.32 5.10 7.43
N SER A 177 -6.15 5.04 6.40
CA SER A 177 -6.58 6.24 5.71
C SER A 177 -7.39 7.11 6.68
N THR A 178 -6.90 8.30 6.99
CA THR A 178 -7.37 9.21 8.02
C THR A 178 -7.67 8.50 9.36
N GLY A 179 -6.59 8.03 9.98
CA GLY A 179 -6.63 7.27 11.24
C GLY A 179 -5.23 7.06 11.81
N GLY A 180 -4.22 7.63 11.16
CA GLY A 180 -2.83 7.63 11.61
C GLY A 180 -2.11 6.28 11.46
N ILE A 181 -1.03 6.16 12.18
CA ILE A 181 -0.16 4.96 12.22
C ILE A 181 -0.32 4.28 13.57
N TRP A 182 -0.50 2.97 13.56
CA TRP A 182 -0.64 2.16 14.77
C TRP A 182 0.45 1.11 14.84
N PHE A 183 0.89 0.83 16.05
CA PHE A 183 1.97 -0.11 16.32
C PHE A 183 1.58 -1.12 17.39
N THR A 184 1.96 -2.36 17.19
CA THR A 184 1.94 -3.43 18.17
C THR A 184 3.33 -4.03 18.33
N GLU A 185 3.70 -4.43 19.56
CA GLU A 185 4.93 -5.18 19.84
C GLU A 185 4.66 -6.62 20.30
N ASP A 186 3.39 -6.99 20.43
CA ASP A 186 2.91 -8.24 21.01
C ASP A 186 2.05 -9.09 20.06
N GLY A 187 2.19 -8.85 18.74
CA GLY A 187 1.47 -9.60 17.71
C GLY A 187 -0.01 -9.23 17.59
N GLY A 188 -0.35 -8.02 18.00
CA GLY A 188 -1.72 -7.51 17.91
C GLY A 188 -2.54 -7.65 19.18
N ALA A 189 -1.95 -8.03 20.31
CA ALA A 189 -2.67 -8.11 21.59
C ALA A 189 -2.95 -6.71 22.18
N SER A 190 -2.06 -5.74 21.92
CA SER A 190 -2.26 -4.33 22.27
C SER A 190 -1.74 -3.41 21.16
N TRP A 191 -2.23 -2.15 21.13
CA TRP A 191 -1.90 -1.18 20.09
C TRP A 191 -1.63 0.19 20.68
N SER A 192 -0.63 0.87 20.14
CA SER A 192 -0.31 2.28 20.42
C SER A 192 -0.37 3.11 19.14
N LEU A 193 -0.89 4.32 19.27
CA LEU A 193 -0.89 5.31 18.19
C LEU A 193 0.50 5.93 18.09
N ARG A 194 0.98 6.09 16.85
CA ARG A 194 2.29 6.63 16.48
C ARG A 194 2.11 7.85 15.56
N GLY A 195 3.21 8.54 15.25
CA GLY A 195 3.20 9.56 14.22
C GLY A 195 3.20 10.99 14.72
N GLU A 196 3.81 11.25 15.88
CA GLU A 196 4.07 12.62 16.33
C GLU A 196 4.81 13.43 15.25
N GLY A 197 4.52 14.71 15.12
CA GLY A 197 5.18 15.63 14.20
C GLY A 197 4.62 15.64 12.76
N MET A 198 3.70 14.75 12.41
CA MET A 198 2.92 14.90 11.17
C MET A 198 1.89 16.01 11.32
N ARG A 199 1.36 16.51 10.20
CA ARG A 199 0.35 17.57 10.19
C ARG A 199 -0.75 17.31 9.16
N ALA A 200 -1.98 17.54 9.54
CA ALA A 200 -3.18 17.44 8.73
C ALA A 200 -3.79 18.83 8.54
N GLU A 201 -3.48 19.50 7.42
CA GLU A 201 -3.97 20.86 7.12
C GLU A 201 -5.48 20.96 6.93
N TYR A 202 -6.12 19.83 6.59
CA TYR A 202 -7.58 19.72 6.46
C TYR A 202 -8.30 19.58 7.80
N ALA A 203 -7.59 19.26 8.88
CA ALA A 203 -8.15 19.14 10.22
C ALA A 203 -8.34 20.53 10.88
N PRO A 204 -9.24 20.65 11.87
CA PRO A 204 -9.32 21.85 12.71
C PRO A 204 -7.96 22.18 13.33
N PRO A 205 -7.65 23.46 13.59
CA PRO A 205 -6.34 23.89 14.09
C PRO A 205 -5.86 23.14 15.34
N GLU A 206 -6.76 22.79 16.25
CA GLU A 206 -6.47 22.04 17.48
C GLU A 206 -6.17 20.55 17.24
N GLN A 207 -6.49 20.02 16.07
CA GLN A 207 -6.28 18.62 15.67
C GLN A 207 -5.22 18.46 14.57
N THR A 208 -4.66 19.58 14.06
CA THR A 208 -3.69 19.55 12.96
C THR A 208 -2.53 18.58 13.20
N HIS A 209 -2.06 18.51 14.44
CA HIS A 209 -0.95 17.64 14.85
C HIS A 209 -1.39 16.40 15.66
N ASP A 210 -2.71 16.14 15.77
CA ASP A 210 -3.17 14.92 16.43
C ASP A 210 -2.82 13.70 15.56
N PRO A 211 -2.04 12.72 16.06
CA PRO A 211 -1.66 11.55 15.29
C PRO A 211 -2.85 10.74 14.72
N ILE A 212 -4.02 10.79 15.37
CA ILE A 212 -5.22 10.09 14.90
C ILE A 212 -5.86 10.77 13.67
N ALA A 213 -5.65 12.08 13.49
CA ALA A 213 -6.21 12.83 12.38
C ALA A 213 -5.40 12.70 11.09
N GLN A 214 -4.24 12.03 11.13
CA GLN A 214 -3.33 12.00 9.99
C GLN A 214 -3.84 11.08 8.87
N ASP A 215 -3.87 11.60 7.63
CA ASP A 215 -4.19 10.83 6.41
C ASP A 215 -2.89 10.35 5.75
N VAL A 216 -2.49 9.16 6.16
CA VAL A 216 -1.33 8.47 5.60
C VAL A 216 -1.72 7.81 4.30
N HIS A 217 -1.14 8.22 3.17
CA HIS A 217 -1.39 7.58 1.89
C HIS A 217 -0.62 6.26 1.74
N CYS A 218 0.61 6.20 2.21
CA CYS A 218 1.42 4.98 2.20
C CYS A 218 2.50 5.06 3.27
N LEU A 219 2.73 3.95 3.98
CA LEU A 219 3.81 3.76 4.95
C LEU A 219 4.77 2.71 4.41
N ALA A 220 6.06 3.02 4.38
CA ALA A 220 7.12 2.09 3.97
C ALA A 220 8.23 2.03 5.04
N GLN A 221 8.71 0.81 5.32
CA GLN A 221 9.75 0.52 6.31
C GLN A 221 10.99 -0.05 5.62
N CYS A 222 12.18 0.44 5.96
CA CYS A 222 13.44 -0.14 5.49
C CYS A 222 13.71 -1.48 6.18
N ARG A 223 13.84 -2.58 5.41
CA ARG A 223 14.01 -3.93 5.99
C ARG A 223 15.31 -4.10 6.78
N ALA A 224 16.43 -3.52 6.33
CA ALA A 224 17.71 -3.61 7.03
C ALA A 224 17.82 -2.63 8.21
N ALA A 225 17.00 -1.59 8.25
CA ALA A 225 16.95 -0.58 9.30
C ALA A 225 15.50 -0.23 9.64
N PRO A 226 14.74 -1.12 10.31
CA PRO A 226 13.30 -0.98 10.53
C PRO A 226 12.89 0.27 11.33
N GLN A 227 13.80 0.89 12.05
CA GLN A 227 13.58 2.20 12.68
C GLN A 227 13.42 3.33 11.67
N ARG A 228 13.86 3.15 10.42
CA ARG A 228 13.71 4.12 9.34
C ARG A 228 12.44 3.84 8.55
N MET A 229 11.51 4.77 8.64
CA MET A 229 10.21 4.68 7.98
C MET A 229 9.95 5.93 7.15
N TRP A 230 9.27 5.76 6.02
CA TRP A 230 8.87 6.81 5.13
C TRP A 230 7.36 6.84 4.97
N VAL A 231 6.81 8.02 4.93
CA VAL A 231 5.38 8.25 4.72
C VAL A 231 5.18 9.17 3.53
N GLN A 232 4.41 8.71 2.56
CA GLN A 232 3.68 9.61 1.70
C GLN A 232 2.38 9.96 2.42
N HIS A 233 2.21 11.20 2.78
CA HIS A 233 1.06 11.72 3.49
C HIS A 233 0.25 12.63 2.56
N HIS A 234 -1.01 12.89 2.91
CA HIS A 234 -1.88 13.84 2.21
C HIS A 234 -1.22 15.23 2.05
N ASN A 235 -0.58 15.74 3.09
CA ASN A 235 0.02 17.07 3.10
C ASN A 235 1.53 17.09 2.81
N GLY A 236 2.18 15.96 2.51
CA GLY A 236 3.60 15.97 2.24
C GLY A 236 4.31 14.63 2.37
N ILE A 237 5.62 14.70 2.45
CA ILE A 237 6.50 13.55 2.67
C ILE A 237 7.09 13.66 4.08
N PHE A 238 7.03 12.58 4.83
CA PHE A 238 7.54 12.52 6.19
C PHE A 238 8.48 11.32 6.37
N VAL A 239 9.46 11.47 7.26
CA VAL A 239 10.44 10.44 7.57
C VAL A 239 10.63 10.29 9.07
N SER A 240 10.70 9.05 9.53
CA SER A 240 11.03 8.67 10.90
C SER A 240 12.38 7.97 10.96
N SER A 241 13.06 8.08 12.11
CA SER A 241 14.26 7.33 12.47
C SER A 241 14.16 6.64 13.83
N ASP A 242 12.96 6.62 14.41
CA ASP A 242 12.65 6.13 15.75
C ASP A 242 11.45 5.16 15.75
N GLU A 243 11.34 4.34 14.68
CA GLU A 243 10.30 3.30 14.55
C GLU A 243 8.88 3.90 14.47
N GLY A 244 8.75 5.12 13.91
CA GLY A 244 7.47 5.78 13.72
C GLY A 244 6.90 6.46 14.96
N GLU A 245 7.69 6.57 16.05
CA GLU A 245 7.29 7.40 17.22
C GLU A 245 7.03 8.82 16.74
N SER A 246 8.03 9.39 16.05
CA SER A 246 7.92 10.72 15.47
C SER A 246 8.34 10.76 14.01
N PHE A 247 7.83 11.76 13.30
CA PHE A 247 8.13 12.01 11.89
C PHE A 247 8.55 13.47 11.69
N THR A 248 9.50 13.65 10.79
CA THR A 248 9.94 14.97 10.33
C THR A 248 9.46 15.18 8.89
N GLU A 249 8.86 16.34 8.63
CA GLU A 249 8.43 16.71 7.27
C GLU A 249 9.64 17.04 6.40
N ILE A 250 9.60 16.56 5.17
CA ILE A 250 10.58 16.88 4.13
C ILE A 250 10.03 18.00 3.27
N ALA A 251 10.62 19.18 3.39
CA ALA A 251 10.24 20.38 2.64
C ALA A 251 10.99 20.51 1.31
N GLY A 252 10.43 21.29 0.39
CA GLY A 252 11.14 21.72 -0.82
C GLY A 252 11.31 20.64 -1.89
N VAL A 253 10.48 19.60 -1.88
CA VAL A 253 10.52 18.54 -2.90
C VAL A 253 9.86 19.01 -4.19
N GLU A 254 10.62 19.00 -5.28
CA GLU A 254 10.10 19.29 -6.61
C GLU A 254 9.78 18.00 -7.40
N PRO A 255 8.74 17.99 -8.24
CA PRO A 255 7.82 19.10 -8.56
C PRO A 255 6.68 19.26 -7.54
N SER A 256 6.49 18.33 -6.62
CA SER A 256 5.43 18.34 -5.61
C SER A 256 5.77 17.38 -4.47
N THR A 257 5.21 17.62 -3.28
CA THR A 257 5.24 16.69 -2.14
C THR A 257 3.98 15.82 -2.06
N PHE A 258 2.95 16.07 -2.88
CA PHE A 258 1.72 15.30 -2.90
C PHE A 258 1.85 14.09 -3.84
N GLY A 259 1.36 12.95 -3.41
CA GLY A 259 1.29 11.70 -4.16
C GLY A 259 0.66 10.59 -3.34
N PHE A 260 0.70 9.36 -3.82
CA PHE A 260 0.12 8.21 -3.11
C PHE A 260 1.17 7.17 -2.71
N PRO A 261 2.10 6.73 -3.59
CA PRO A 261 3.02 5.67 -3.25
C PRO A 261 4.31 6.20 -2.64
N VAL A 262 4.92 5.38 -1.81
CA VAL A 262 6.32 5.46 -1.41
C VAL A 262 6.91 4.07 -1.33
N VAL A 263 8.13 3.88 -1.82
CA VAL A 263 8.94 2.69 -1.56
C VAL A 263 10.30 3.12 -1.04
N VAL A 264 10.87 2.33 -0.12
CA VAL A 264 12.19 2.57 0.47
C VAL A 264 13.13 1.44 0.10
N HIS A 265 14.39 1.77 -0.16
CA HIS A 265 15.40 0.79 -0.47
C HIS A 265 15.58 -0.21 0.69
N PRO A 266 15.60 -1.54 0.43
CA PRO A 266 15.59 -2.54 1.49
C PRO A 266 16.83 -2.54 2.38
N ARG A 267 17.96 -1.97 1.91
CA ARG A 267 19.25 -1.91 2.63
C ARG A 267 19.79 -0.50 2.86
N GLU A 268 19.29 0.49 2.12
CA GLU A 268 19.73 1.89 2.19
C GLU A 268 18.59 2.75 2.73
N PRO A 269 18.49 2.94 4.05
CA PRO A 269 17.32 3.53 4.69
C PRO A 269 17.04 4.98 4.29
N ASP A 270 18.05 5.68 3.77
CA ASP A 270 17.96 7.07 3.31
C ASP A 270 17.61 7.20 1.82
N THR A 271 17.38 6.07 1.13
CA THR A 271 17.00 6.01 -0.29
C THR A 271 15.53 5.63 -0.43
N ALA A 272 14.72 6.52 -1.02
CA ALA A 272 13.28 6.31 -1.23
C ALA A 272 12.80 6.93 -2.54
N TRP A 273 11.70 6.40 -3.09
CA TRP A 273 11.07 6.85 -4.34
C TRP A 273 9.61 7.18 -4.13
N PHE A 274 9.14 8.18 -4.89
CA PHE A 274 7.77 8.69 -4.87
C PHE A 274 7.30 8.98 -6.29
N VAL A 275 5.99 9.02 -6.51
CA VAL A 275 5.40 9.47 -7.78
C VAL A 275 4.50 10.65 -7.49
N PRO A 276 4.98 11.88 -7.74
CA PRO A 276 4.27 13.09 -7.34
C PRO A 276 3.14 13.47 -8.30
N GLU A 277 2.05 13.95 -7.71
CA GLU A 277 0.90 14.59 -8.35
C GLU A 277 0.87 16.09 -8.03
N ILE A 278 -0.07 16.86 -8.61
CA ILE A 278 -0.16 18.29 -8.29
C ILE A 278 -0.62 18.49 -6.84
N LYS A 279 -1.80 17.98 -6.49
CA LYS A 279 -2.44 18.07 -5.16
C LYS A 279 -3.73 17.25 -5.13
N ASP A 280 -4.38 17.15 -3.98
CA ASP A 280 -5.56 16.30 -3.80
C ASP A 280 -6.72 16.62 -4.75
N GLU A 281 -7.08 17.88 -4.92
CA GLU A 281 -8.19 18.27 -5.82
C GLU A 281 -7.80 18.22 -7.30
N LYS A 282 -6.53 17.92 -7.59
CA LYS A 282 -6.00 17.89 -8.96
C LYS A 282 -4.97 16.77 -9.12
N ARG A 283 -5.47 15.54 -9.12
CA ARG A 283 -4.68 14.31 -9.17
C ARG A 283 -4.21 14.00 -10.58
N ILE A 284 -3.23 14.73 -11.04
CA ILE A 284 -2.52 14.54 -12.31
C ILE A 284 -1.06 14.96 -12.16
N PRO A 285 -0.15 14.46 -13.00
CA PRO A 285 1.24 14.91 -13.04
C PRO A 285 1.37 16.41 -13.30
N ARG A 286 2.26 17.09 -12.58
CA ARG A 286 2.49 18.52 -12.74
C ARG A 286 2.98 18.87 -14.14
N GLY A 287 2.26 19.77 -14.80
CA GLY A 287 2.56 20.18 -16.19
C GLY A 287 2.38 19.08 -17.22
N GLY A 288 1.64 18.00 -16.90
CA GLY A 288 1.46 16.85 -17.79
C GLY A 288 2.74 16.06 -18.02
N LYS A 289 3.67 16.08 -17.05
CA LYS A 289 4.96 15.38 -17.08
C LYS A 289 4.98 14.29 -16.03
N LEU A 290 4.99 13.05 -16.45
CA LEU A 290 5.14 11.92 -15.51
C LEU A 290 6.59 11.84 -15.04
N VAL A 291 6.79 11.85 -13.75
CA VAL A 291 8.10 11.78 -13.12
C VAL A 291 8.07 10.85 -11.91
N VAL A 292 9.22 10.30 -11.58
CA VAL A 292 9.48 9.67 -10.29
C VAL A 292 10.50 10.53 -9.57
N THR A 293 10.30 10.80 -8.29
CA THR A 293 11.30 11.49 -7.47
C THR A 293 12.03 10.50 -6.58
N ARG A 294 13.34 10.69 -6.43
CA ARG A 294 14.19 9.83 -5.60
C ARG A 294 15.05 10.66 -4.69
N THR A 295 15.12 10.31 -3.41
CA THR A 295 16.16 10.75 -2.50
C THR A 295 17.15 9.62 -2.22
N ARG A 296 18.43 9.95 -1.99
CA ARG A 296 19.49 9.04 -1.54
C ARG A 296 20.16 9.51 -0.26
N ASN A 297 19.68 10.57 0.36
CA ASN A 297 20.31 11.21 1.50
C ASN A 297 19.31 11.62 2.60
N GLY A 298 18.26 10.83 2.75
CA GLY A 298 17.28 11.03 3.81
C GLY A 298 16.37 12.25 3.62
N GLY A 299 16.13 12.65 2.35
CA GLY A 299 15.24 13.76 2.02
C GLY A 299 15.92 15.11 1.94
N LYS A 300 17.26 15.21 2.06
CA LYS A 300 17.98 16.48 1.93
C LYS A 300 18.00 17.02 0.50
N SER A 301 17.90 16.12 -0.49
CA SER A 301 17.74 16.46 -1.90
C SER A 301 17.01 15.35 -2.64
N PHE A 302 16.43 15.70 -3.81
CA PHE A 302 15.72 14.77 -4.67
C PHE A 302 16.20 14.89 -6.11
N ASP A 303 16.34 13.74 -6.75
CA ASP A 303 16.46 13.62 -8.19
C ASP A 303 15.04 13.57 -8.80
N VAL A 304 14.82 14.30 -9.90
CA VAL A 304 13.59 14.20 -10.70
C VAL A 304 13.87 13.31 -11.92
N LEU A 305 13.38 12.08 -11.87
CA LEU A 305 13.67 11.04 -12.86
C LEU A 305 12.64 11.06 -13.97
N THR A 306 13.07 11.28 -15.21
CA THR A 306 12.18 11.53 -16.36
C THR A 306 12.49 10.67 -17.58
N LYS A 307 13.70 10.08 -17.65
CA LYS A 307 14.15 9.38 -18.84
C LYS A 307 13.31 8.15 -19.14
N GLY A 308 12.65 8.14 -20.30
CA GLY A 308 11.74 7.06 -20.72
C GLY A 308 10.28 7.25 -20.26
N LEU A 309 9.98 8.29 -19.46
CA LEU A 309 8.63 8.63 -19.05
C LEU A 309 8.01 9.73 -19.94
N PRO A 310 6.69 9.75 -20.14
CA PRO A 310 6.00 10.79 -20.90
C PRO A 310 6.23 12.19 -20.32
N GLN A 311 6.71 13.13 -21.13
CA GLN A 311 7.01 14.49 -20.71
C GLN A 311 6.02 15.53 -21.27
N SER A 312 4.89 15.05 -21.78
CA SER A 312 3.75 15.88 -22.21
C SER A 312 2.51 15.01 -22.23
N HIS A 313 1.37 15.63 -21.95
CA HIS A 313 0.06 14.96 -21.97
C HIS A 313 -0.03 13.69 -21.11
N ALA A 314 0.73 13.61 -20.02
CA ALA A 314 0.59 12.56 -19.02
C ALA A 314 -0.55 12.91 -18.05
N TYR A 315 -1.46 11.97 -17.86
CA TYR A 315 -2.62 12.08 -16.96
C TYR A 315 -2.65 10.90 -15.98
N ASP A 316 -1.50 10.31 -15.78
CA ASP A 316 -1.29 9.10 -15.00
C ASP A 316 -1.36 9.41 -13.52
N VAL A 317 -2.15 8.65 -12.78
CA VAL A 317 -2.12 8.60 -11.31
C VAL A 317 -1.58 7.24 -10.91
N VAL A 318 -0.60 7.21 -10.02
CA VAL A 318 -0.03 5.99 -9.47
C VAL A 318 -0.53 5.82 -8.04
N TYR A 319 -1.36 4.80 -7.82
CA TYR A 319 -1.92 4.53 -6.50
C TYR A 319 -0.88 3.99 -5.51
N ARG A 320 -1.21 4.01 -4.23
CA ARG A 320 -0.31 3.65 -3.11
C ARG A 320 0.38 2.29 -3.23
N HIS A 321 -0.26 1.30 -3.85
CA HIS A 321 0.30 -0.04 -4.07
C HIS A 321 0.76 -0.26 -5.52
N ALA A 322 0.68 0.77 -6.36
CA ALA A 322 1.03 0.65 -7.77
C ALA A 322 2.47 1.08 -8.09
N LEU A 323 3.32 1.24 -7.07
CA LEU A 323 4.78 1.37 -7.16
C LEU A 323 5.40 0.26 -6.31
N ALA A 324 6.33 -0.50 -6.87
CA ALA A 324 7.07 -1.54 -6.15
C ALA A 324 8.57 -1.50 -6.46
N LEU A 325 9.35 -2.00 -5.51
CA LEU A 325 10.80 -2.14 -5.57
C LEU A 325 11.16 -3.60 -5.28
N ASP A 326 12.13 -4.15 -6.01
CA ASP A 326 12.61 -5.51 -5.76
C ASP A 326 13.43 -5.60 -4.46
N GLU A 327 13.66 -6.83 -3.95
CA GLU A 327 14.40 -7.05 -2.69
C GLU A 327 15.86 -6.60 -2.74
N ARG A 328 16.40 -6.38 -3.93
CA ARG A 328 17.77 -5.90 -4.09
C ARG A 328 17.87 -4.38 -4.10
N GLY A 329 16.73 -3.69 -4.29
CA GLY A 329 16.68 -2.26 -4.42
C GLY A 329 17.14 -1.75 -5.79
N GLU A 330 17.13 -2.60 -6.83
CA GLU A 330 17.64 -2.28 -8.16
C GLU A 330 16.53 -2.05 -9.18
N GLN A 331 15.48 -2.90 -9.13
CA GLN A 331 14.37 -2.85 -10.07
C GLN A 331 13.17 -2.16 -9.45
N LEU A 332 12.61 -1.22 -10.20
CA LEU A 332 11.34 -0.55 -9.86
C LEU A 332 10.30 -0.86 -10.93
N VAL A 333 9.07 -0.95 -10.51
CA VAL A 333 7.91 -1.02 -11.40
C VAL A 333 6.83 -0.10 -10.88
N PHE A 334 6.13 0.59 -11.77
CA PHE A 334 4.87 1.21 -11.44
C PHE A 334 3.83 1.05 -12.55
N GLY A 335 2.57 1.00 -12.12
CA GLY A 335 1.42 1.03 -13.01
C GLY A 335 0.53 2.22 -12.72
N SER A 336 -0.24 2.67 -13.70
CA SER A 336 -1.07 3.86 -13.58
C SER A 336 -2.55 3.61 -13.82
N THR A 337 -3.37 4.57 -13.43
CA THR A 337 -4.83 4.56 -13.67
C THR A 337 -5.19 4.69 -15.14
N THR A 338 -4.28 5.16 -15.98
CA THR A 338 -4.45 5.24 -17.45
C THR A 338 -4.05 3.96 -18.17
N GLY A 339 -3.56 2.95 -17.43
CA GLY A 339 -3.20 1.64 -17.98
C GLY A 339 -1.76 1.52 -18.45
N GLY A 340 -0.91 2.49 -18.11
CA GLY A 340 0.52 2.41 -18.35
C GLY A 340 1.22 1.52 -17.33
N LEU A 341 2.23 0.77 -17.77
CA LEU A 341 3.14 -0.01 -16.92
C LEU A 341 4.59 0.28 -17.35
N TRP A 342 5.38 0.74 -16.40
CA TRP A 342 6.79 1.06 -16.61
C TRP A 342 7.68 0.29 -15.65
N VAL A 343 8.85 -0.13 -16.16
CA VAL A 343 9.88 -0.82 -15.38
C VAL A 343 11.21 -0.06 -15.52
N SER A 344 11.93 0.06 -14.42
CA SER A 344 13.32 0.50 -14.37
C SER A 344 14.18 -0.62 -13.82
N GLU A 345 15.38 -0.80 -14.37
CA GLU A 345 16.38 -1.79 -13.93
C GLU A 345 17.64 -1.12 -13.37
N ASP A 346 17.58 0.20 -13.16
CA ASP A 346 18.70 1.06 -12.75
C ASP A 346 18.28 2.07 -11.67
N GLN A 347 17.45 1.62 -10.72
CA GLN A 347 16.97 2.46 -9.60
C GLN A 347 16.20 3.71 -10.04
N GLY A 348 15.58 3.68 -11.21
CA GLY A 348 14.79 4.79 -11.75
C GLY A 348 15.57 5.74 -12.66
N ASP A 349 16.86 5.53 -12.90
CA ASP A 349 17.65 6.39 -13.79
C ASP A 349 17.13 6.37 -15.24
N SER A 350 16.51 5.23 -15.64
CA SER A 350 15.77 5.13 -16.89
C SER A 350 14.58 4.17 -16.77
N TRP A 351 13.54 4.42 -17.56
CA TRP A 351 12.30 3.68 -17.56
C TRP A 351 11.98 3.13 -18.95
N ALA A 352 11.55 1.89 -18.99
CA ALA A 352 11.00 1.25 -20.18
C ALA A 352 9.49 1.07 -20.01
N CYS A 353 8.72 1.52 -21.01
CA CYS A 353 7.29 1.23 -21.05
C CYS A 353 7.08 -0.23 -21.49
N VAL A 354 6.39 -1.01 -20.65
CA VAL A 354 5.97 -2.37 -20.98
C VAL A 354 4.72 -2.33 -21.85
N THR A 355 3.75 -1.51 -21.48
CA THR A 355 2.48 -1.34 -22.20
C THR A 355 1.76 -0.07 -21.73
N HIS A 356 0.88 0.47 -22.59
CA HIS A 356 -0.01 1.58 -22.28
C HIS A 356 -1.50 1.17 -22.28
N THR A 357 -1.81 -0.11 -22.43
CA THR A 357 -3.17 -0.58 -22.74
C THR A 357 -3.75 -1.50 -21.67
N LEU A 358 -3.14 -1.58 -20.49
CA LEU A 358 -3.75 -2.28 -19.36
C LEU A 358 -5.03 -1.54 -18.92
N PRO A 359 -5.97 -2.26 -18.29
CA PRO A 359 -6.99 -1.60 -17.48
C PRO A 359 -6.32 -0.79 -16.36
N PRO A 360 -7.05 0.15 -15.69
CA PRO A 360 -6.52 0.87 -14.53
C PRO A 360 -5.79 -0.05 -13.57
N VAL A 361 -4.52 0.25 -13.29
CA VAL A 361 -3.67 -0.53 -12.39
C VAL A 361 -3.88 -0.06 -10.96
N TYR A 362 -4.10 -1.00 -10.04
CA TYR A 362 -4.30 -0.72 -8.62
C TYR A 362 -3.10 -1.08 -7.76
N ALA A 363 -2.43 -2.18 -8.11
CA ALA A 363 -1.25 -2.65 -7.39
C ALA A 363 -0.29 -3.37 -8.33
N VAL A 364 1.00 -3.29 -8.00
CA VAL A 364 2.06 -4.07 -8.65
C VAL A 364 2.90 -4.76 -7.57
N HIS A 365 3.34 -5.97 -7.85
CA HIS A 365 4.15 -6.76 -6.91
C HIS A 365 5.17 -7.59 -7.67
N PHE A 366 6.41 -7.64 -7.17
CA PHE A 366 7.42 -8.58 -7.69
C PHE A 366 7.09 -9.99 -7.20
N ALA A 367 6.95 -10.95 -8.13
CA ALA A 367 6.58 -12.33 -7.87
C ALA A 367 7.78 -13.21 -7.48
#